data_d7f1b37d9575607df89c8a24efd24b1c
#
_entry.id   d7f1b37d9575607df89c8a24efd24b1c
#
_cell.length_a   1.000
_cell.length_b   1.000
_cell.length_c   1.000
_cell.angle_alpha   90.00
_cell.angle_beta   90.00
_cell.angle_gamma   90.00
#
_symmetry.space_group_name_H-M   'P 1'
#
loop_
_entity.id
_entity.type
_entity.pdbx_description
1 polymer ?
#
loop_
_entity_poly.entity_id
_entity_poly.type
_entity_poly.pdbx_seq_one_letter_code
_entity_poly.pdbx_strand_id
1 'polypeptide(L)'
;MNKIEINAKWMQKTSVVWLGAMLCCLLWGSAFPCIKIGYGLWNIESADTSAQILFAGMRFVLAGILAVIFGSLLEGRFIRPEKGCASKIAWLAMLQTVIQYLFFYIGLANTSGVKASIIEAVNVFVAIIVSGFIFHQENVTAKKMLGCLVGFAGVVLINMNGMNFQMSLSGEGAIFLSTVAYAFSSVFLKRYSAKHNPVMLSGYQFIVGGIILSAAGFAMGGRLSTVSAEGVLMLIYLALVSAVAYSLWGMLLKYNPISRVAVFGFMNPVFGVILSAWLLREGAQALGPVSLVSLVLVCAGIYIVNK
;
A
#
# COMPACT_ATOMS: atom_id res chain seq x y z
N MET A 1 -13.26 -15.43 28.89
CA MET A 1 -12.34 -15.10 27.80
C MET A 1 -12.43 -13.59 27.54
N ASN A 2 -11.35 -12.86 27.66
CA ASN A 2 -11.34 -11.41 27.57
C ASN A 2 -11.64 -10.97 26.12
N LYS A 3 -12.37 -9.87 25.90
CA LYS A 3 -12.74 -9.35 24.56
C LYS A 3 -11.52 -9.19 23.63
N ILE A 4 -10.35 -8.91 24.22
CA ILE A 4 -9.06 -8.81 23.51
C ILE A 4 -8.57 -10.18 23.01
N GLU A 5 -8.74 -11.26 23.77
CA GLU A 5 -8.32 -12.61 23.36
C GLU A 5 -9.22 -13.19 22.27
N ILE A 6 -10.53 -12.87 22.30
CA ILE A 6 -11.48 -13.25 21.25
C ILE A 6 -11.09 -12.57 19.94
N ASN A 7 -10.78 -11.27 19.97
CA ASN A 7 -10.36 -10.51 18.81
C ASN A 7 -9.03 -11.01 18.23
N ALA A 8 -8.05 -11.38 19.08
CA ALA A 8 -6.77 -11.92 18.61
C ALA A 8 -6.94 -13.28 17.90
N LYS A 9 -7.67 -14.22 18.50
CA LYS A 9 -7.94 -15.53 17.89
C LYS A 9 -8.71 -15.43 16.58
N TRP A 10 -9.67 -14.49 16.51
CA TRP A 10 -10.44 -14.26 15.29
C TRP A 10 -9.55 -13.71 14.16
N MET A 11 -8.71 -12.70 14.44
CA MET A 11 -7.79 -12.09 13.47
C MET A 11 -6.69 -13.06 12.99
N GLN A 12 -6.44 -14.15 13.69
CA GLN A 12 -5.47 -15.18 13.30
C GLN A 12 -6.09 -16.31 12.47
N LYS A 13 -7.44 -16.40 12.37
CA LYS A 13 -8.08 -17.40 11.51
C LYS A 13 -7.64 -17.24 10.06
N THR A 14 -7.31 -18.33 9.41
CA THR A 14 -6.83 -18.32 8.02
C THR A 14 -7.80 -17.63 7.07
N SER A 15 -9.10 -17.91 7.19
CA SER A 15 -10.15 -17.25 6.38
C SER A 15 -10.18 -15.73 6.58
N VAL A 16 -10.02 -15.25 7.81
CA VAL A 16 -10.02 -13.81 8.13
C VAL A 16 -8.78 -13.13 7.54
N VAL A 17 -7.60 -13.76 7.66
CA VAL A 17 -6.36 -13.24 7.07
C VAL A 17 -6.48 -13.19 5.55
N TRP A 18 -6.96 -14.27 4.92
CA TRP A 18 -7.14 -14.32 3.47
C TRP A 18 -8.12 -13.27 2.98
N LEU A 19 -9.34 -13.25 3.52
CA LEU A 19 -10.37 -12.31 3.10
C LEU A 19 -9.97 -10.85 3.37
N GLY A 20 -9.40 -10.58 4.55
CA GLY A 20 -8.96 -9.23 4.90
C GLY A 20 -7.80 -8.75 4.05
N ALA A 21 -6.78 -9.57 3.83
CA ALA A 21 -5.64 -9.19 2.99
C ALA A 21 -6.04 -9.05 1.51
N MET A 22 -6.89 -9.95 1.00
CA MET A 22 -7.42 -9.84 -0.38
C MET A 22 -8.25 -8.58 -0.56
N LEU A 23 -9.09 -8.22 0.43
CA LEU A 23 -9.84 -6.96 0.40
C LEU A 23 -8.89 -5.74 0.36
N CYS A 24 -7.85 -5.72 1.18
CA CYS A 24 -6.84 -4.66 1.13
C CYS A 24 -6.19 -4.56 -0.25
N CYS A 25 -5.79 -5.69 -0.83
CA CYS A 25 -5.15 -5.73 -2.14
C CYS A 25 -6.11 -5.31 -3.27
N LEU A 26 -7.39 -5.70 -3.19
CA LEU A 26 -8.41 -5.25 -4.14
C LEU A 26 -8.60 -3.73 -4.07
N LEU A 27 -8.70 -3.17 -2.86
CA LEU A 27 -8.80 -1.73 -2.64
C LEU A 27 -7.57 -0.99 -3.20
N TRP A 28 -6.35 -1.46 -2.88
CA TRP A 28 -5.14 -0.85 -3.44
C TRP A 28 -5.03 -1.03 -4.95
N GLY A 29 -5.42 -2.20 -5.49
CA GLY A 29 -5.49 -2.44 -6.93
C GLY A 29 -6.44 -1.47 -7.63
N SER A 30 -7.58 -1.15 -7.01
CA SER A 30 -8.53 -0.17 -7.55
C SER A 30 -7.98 1.27 -7.55
N ALA A 31 -7.02 1.57 -6.66
CA ALA A 31 -6.42 2.89 -6.60
C ALA A 31 -5.66 3.25 -7.89
N PHE A 32 -5.05 2.29 -8.59
CA PHE A 32 -4.30 2.54 -9.81
C PHE A 32 -5.14 3.23 -10.90
N PRO A 33 -6.25 2.64 -11.38
CA PRO A 33 -7.10 3.32 -12.36
C PRO A 33 -7.79 4.57 -11.78
N CYS A 34 -8.21 4.52 -10.51
CA CYS A 34 -8.94 5.65 -9.90
C CYS A 34 -8.04 6.89 -9.67
N ILE A 35 -6.74 6.71 -9.45
CA ILE A 35 -5.78 7.84 -9.40
C ILE A 35 -5.68 8.49 -10.79
N LYS A 36 -5.57 7.70 -11.87
CA LYS A 36 -5.54 8.24 -13.24
C LYS A 36 -6.83 9.02 -13.58
N ILE A 37 -7.99 8.46 -13.24
CA ILE A 37 -9.28 9.14 -13.41
C ILE A 37 -9.29 10.42 -12.57
N GLY A 38 -8.84 10.36 -11.32
CA GLY A 38 -8.71 11.52 -10.44
C GLY A 38 -7.86 12.62 -11.04
N TYR A 39 -6.69 12.28 -11.60
CA TYR A 39 -5.85 13.27 -12.28
C TYR A 39 -6.56 13.95 -13.43
N GLY A 40 -7.30 13.20 -14.28
CA GLY A 40 -8.11 13.79 -15.34
C GLY A 40 -9.18 14.75 -14.81
N LEU A 41 -9.88 14.37 -13.73
CA LEU A 41 -10.94 15.20 -13.12
C LEU A 41 -10.41 16.47 -12.44
N TRP A 42 -9.16 16.49 -12.02
CA TRP A 42 -8.49 17.65 -11.39
C TRP A 42 -7.55 18.39 -12.36
N ASN A 43 -7.54 18.03 -13.66
CA ASN A 43 -6.64 18.54 -14.69
C ASN A 43 -5.16 18.50 -14.28
N ILE A 44 -4.74 17.39 -13.67
CA ILE A 44 -3.34 17.14 -13.31
C ILE A 44 -2.68 16.41 -14.46
N GLU A 45 -1.69 17.05 -15.08
CA GLU A 45 -0.92 16.44 -16.17
C GLU A 45 -0.01 15.30 -15.68
N SER A 46 0.25 14.32 -16.54
CA SER A 46 1.11 13.19 -16.21
C SER A 46 2.55 13.59 -15.88
N ALA A 47 3.02 14.71 -16.41
CA ALA A 47 4.36 15.27 -16.17
C ALA A 47 4.40 16.16 -14.90
N ASP A 48 3.26 16.56 -14.34
CA ASP A 48 3.21 17.45 -13.16
C ASP A 48 3.30 16.64 -11.86
N THR A 49 4.51 16.18 -11.55
CA THR A 49 4.80 15.46 -10.30
C THR A 49 4.45 16.28 -9.06
N SER A 50 4.56 17.62 -9.13
CA SER A 50 4.28 18.52 -8.01
C SER A 50 2.80 18.51 -7.64
N ALA A 51 1.91 18.63 -8.64
CA ALA A 51 0.46 18.55 -8.44
C ALA A 51 0.04 17.12 -8.00
N GLN A 52 0.69 16.07 -8.52
CA GLN A 52 0.45 14.70 -8.11
C GLN A 52 0.79 14.48 -6.62
N ILE A 53 1.92 15.03 -6.14
CA ILE A 53 2.32 14.98 -4.72
C ILE A 53 1.33 15.77 -3.86
N LEU A 54 0.89 16.95 -4.31
CA LEU A 54 -0.11 17.76 -3.62
C LEU A 54 -1.45 17.01 -3.49
N PHE A 55 -1.94 16.42 -4.59
CA PHE A 55 -3.14 15.60 -4.61
C PHE A 55 -3.04 14.39 -3.67
N ALA A 56 -1.90 13.71 -3.67
CA ALA A 56 -1.64 12.59 -2.77
C ALA A 56 -1.64 13.04 -1.30
N GLY A 57 -1.03 14.20 -1.00
CA GLY A 57 -1.03 14.77 0.35
C GLY A 57 -2.44 15.05 0.86
N MET A 58 -3.29 15.70 0.06
CA MET A 58 -4.70 15.94 0.39
C MET A 58 -5.46 14.63 0.62
N ARG A 59 -5.26 13.62 -0.26
CA ARG A 59 -5.84 12.29 -0.11
C ARG A 59 -5.48 11.67 1.22
N PHE A 60 -4.20 11.74 1.63
CA PHE A 60 -3.75 11.13 2.88
C PHE A 60 -4.22 11.88 4.11
N VAL A 61 -4.29 13.21 4.09
CA VAL A 61 -4.93 13.97 5.20
C VAL A 61 -6.37 13.49 5.40
N LEU A 62 -7.14 13.43 4.32
CA LEU A 62 -8.52 12.97 4.37
C LEU A 62 -8.62 11.49 4.82
N ALA A 63 -7.75 10.62 4.30
CA ALA A 63 -7.68 9.21 4.72
C ALA A 63 -7.39 9.07 6.22
N GLY A 64 -6.49 9.88 6.75
CA GLY A 64 -6.17 9.88 8.17
C GLY A 64 -7.35 10.32 9.04
N ILE A 65 -8.05 11.37 8.63
CA ILE A 65 -9.28 11.85 9.31
C ILE A 65 -10.35 10.74 9.30
N LEU A 66 -10.60 10.13 8.14
CA LEU A 66 -11.56 9.03 8.01
C LEU A 66 -11.17 7.82 8.87
N ALA A 67 -9.90 7.44 8.89
CA ALA A 67 -9.43 6.34 9.73
C ALA A 67 -9.63 6.63 11.23
N VAL A 68 -9.38 7.86 11.68
CA VAL A 68 -9.63 8.28 13.08
C VAL A 68 -11.13 8.25 13.39
N ILE A 69 -11.98 8.75 12.49
CA ILE A 69 -13.43 8.73 12.66
C ILE A 69 -13.94 7.28 12.78
N PHE A 70 -13.62 6.42 11.78
CA PHE A 70 -14.08 5.03 11.78
C PHE A 70 -13.52 4.24 12.97
N GLY A 71 -12.25 4.43 13.31
CA GLY A 71 -11.67 3.80 14.48
C GLY A 71 -12.35 4.24 15.78
N SER A 72 -12.73 5.52 15.88
CA SER A 72 -13.45 6.06 17.04
C SER A 72 -14.87 5.50 17.16
N LEU A 73 -15.57 5.36 16.03
CA LEU A 73 -16.90 4.74 15.99
C LEU A 73 -16.84 3.25 16.38
N LEU A 74 -15.85 2.50 15.89
CA LEU A 74 -15.69 1.09 16.22
C LEU A 74 -15.31 0.85 17.70
N GLU A 75 -14.55 1.77 18.30
CA GLU A 75 -14.19 1.68 19.72
C GLU A 75 -15.23 2.30 20.67
N GLY A 76 -16.22 3.03 20.14
CA GLY A 76 -17.21 3.77 20.94
C GLY A 76 -16.59 4.93 21.74
N ARG A 77 -15.38 5.35 21.38
CA ARG A 77 -14.67 6.49 22.00
C ARG A 77 -13.72 7.14 21.00
N PHE A 78 -13.43 8.42 21.17
CA PHE A 78 -12.46 9.09 20.31
C PHE A 78 -11.06 8.49 20.50
N ILE A 79 -10.49 7.93 19.42
CA ILE A 79 -9.13 7.40 19.41
C ILE A 79 -8.14 8.55 19.25
N ARG A 80 -7.38 8.84 20.29
CA ARG A 80 -6.35 9.88 20.29
C ARG A 80 -4.97 9.30 20.56
N PRO A 81 -3.89 9.96 20.14
CA PRO A 81 -2.54 9.49 20.40
C PRO A 81 -2.31 9.35 21.91
N GLU A 82 -1.82 8.19 22.31
CA GLU A 82 -1.41 7.94 23.67
C GLU A 82 -0.10 8.69 24.00
N LYS A 83 0.19 8.91 25.29
CA LYS A 83 1.46 9.52 25.71
C LYS A 83 2.64 8.69 25.17
N GLY A 84 3.62 9.35 24.55
CA GLY A 84 4.80 8.70 23.94
C GLY A 84 4.58 8.10 22.55
N CYS A 85 3.41 8.30 21.90
CA CYS A 85 3.17 7.86 20.53
C CYS A 85 3.65 8.85 19.47
N ALA A 86 3.89 10.12 19.81
CA ALA A 86 4.21 11.17 18.84
C ALA A 86 5.42 10.81 17.94
N SER A 87 6.52 10.34 18.53
CA SER A 87 7.71 9.92 17.78
C SER A 87 7.45 8.71 16.87
N LYS A 88 6.61 7.76 17.31
CA LYS A 88 6.23 6.59 16.53
C LYS A 88 5.35 6.97 15.34
N ILE A 89 4.38 7.88 15.55
CA ILE A 89 3.54 8.44 14.50
C ILE A 89 4.39 9.21 13.50
N ALA A 90 5.30 10.08 13.97
CA ALA A 90 6.21 10.83 13.09
C ALA A 90 7.10 9.90 12.26
N TRP A 91 7.66 8.86 12.87
CA TRP A 91 8.49 7.89 12.17
C TRP A 91 7.71 7.10 11.11
N LEU A 92 6.50 6.64 11.44
CA LEU A 92 5.61 6.00 10.47
C LEU A 92 5.20 6.96 9.36
N ALA A 93 4.87 8.22 9.68
CA ALA A 93 4.52 9.25 8.69
C ALA A 93 5.66 9.48 7.71
N MET A 94 6.91 9.56 8.20
CA MET A 94 8.07 9.71 7.33
C MET A 94 8.28 8.51 6.43
N LEU A 95 8.23 7.28 6.95
CA LEU A 95 8.50 6.08 6.16
C LEU A 95 7.34 5.71 5.23
N GLN A 96 6.10 5.65 5.76
CA GLN A 96 4.94 5.09 5.06
C GLN A 96 4.21 6.11 4.17
N THR A 97 4.37 7.40 4.45
CA THR A 97 3.66 8.43 3.69
C THR A 97 4.63 9.35 2.97
N VAL A 98 5.56 10.00 3.67
CA VAL A 98 6.42 11.01 3.03
C VAL A 98 7.46 10.36 2.11
N ILE A 99 8.37 9.56 2.65
CA ILE A 99 9.46 8.96 1.85
C ILE A 99 8.88 8.01 0.80
N GLN A 100 7.98 7.11 1.20
CA GLN A 100 7.37 6.16 0.28
C GLN A 100 6.75 6.87 -0.92
N TYR A 101 5.82 7.80 -0.70
CA TYR A 101 5.06 8.39 -1.81
C TYR A 101 5.84 9.47 -2.57
N LEU A 102 6.70 10.24 -1.91
CA LEU A 102 7.57 11.19 -2.61
C LEU A 102 8.44 10.47 -3.64
N PHE A 103 9.15 9.42 -3.20
CA PHE A 103 9.99 8.63 -4.10
C PHE A 103 9.20 7.80 -5.10
N PHE A 104 8.00 7.33 -4.73
CA PHE A 104 7.11 6.66 -5.66
C PHE A 104 6.72 7.56 -6.83
N TYR A 105 6.26 8.79 -6.56
CA TYR A 105 5.85 9.72 -7.62
C TYR A 105 7.04 10.22 -8.46
N ILE A 106 8.18 10.54 -7.83
CA ILE A 106 9.40 10.88 -8.56
C ILE A 106 9.82 9.72 -9.46
N GLY A 107 9.84 8.50 -8.93
CA GLY A 107 10.17 7.31 -9.68
C GLY A 107 9.21 7.05 -10.84
N LEU A 108 7.90 7.14 -10.58
CA LEU A 108 6.87 6.89 -11.59
C LEU A 108 6.89 7.93 -12.73
N ALA A 109 7.30 9.16 -12.46
CA ALA A 109 7.52 10.19 -13.49
C ALA A 109 8.70 9.85 -14.41
N ASN A 110 9.65 8.99 -13.97
CA ASN A 110 10.89 8.67 -14.69
C ASN A 110 10.99 7.18 -15.10
N THR A 111 9.95 6.37 -14.86
CA THR A 111 9.89 4.96 -15.29
C THR A 111 8.49 4.57 -15.74
N SER A 112 8.37 3.40 -16.38
CA SER A 112 7.06 2.88 -16.76
C SER A 112 6.31 2.30 -15.55
N GLY A 113 4.97 2.38 -15.58
CA GLY A 113 4.11 1.77 -14.56
C GLY A 113 4.35 0.26 -14.41
N VAL A 114 4.71 -0.42 -15.50
CA VAL A 114 5.06 -1.85 -15.53
C VAL A 114 6.29 -2.13 -14.66
N LYS A 115 7.39 -1.40 -14.87
CA LYS A 115 8.60 -1.55 -14.05
C LYS A 115 8.36 -1.17 -12.60
N ALA A 116 7.66 -0.06 -12.36
CA ALA A 116 7.28 0.36 -11.02
C ALA A 116 6.52 -0.75 -10.28
N SER A 117 5.53 -1.37 -10.92
CA SER A 117 4.72 -2.46 -10.36
C SER A 117 5.55 -3.69 -9.97
N ILE A 118 6.53 -4.07 -10.81
CA ILE A 118 7.42 -5.19 -10.52
C ILE A 118 8.34 -4.86 -9.33
N ILE A 119 8.91 -3.66 -9.31
CA ILE A 119 9.80 -3.24 -8.23
C ILE A 119 9.03 -3.09 -6.91
N GLU A 120 7.81 -2.58 -6.93
CA GLU A 120 6.95 -2.52 -5.73
C GLU A 120 6.67 -3.91 -5.16
N ALA A 121 6.52 -4.93 -6.00
CA ALA A 121 6.32 -6.30 -5.52
C ALA A 121 7.53 -6.86 -4.75
N VAL A 122 8.74 -6.30 -4.94
CA VAL A 122 9.93 -6.65 -4.15
C VAL A 122 9.76 -6.31 -2.66
N ASN A 123 8.83 -5.40 -2.32
CA ASN A 123 8.51 -5.07 -0.93
C ASN A 123 8.22 -6.32 -0.07
N VAL A 124 7.60 -7.35 -0.63
CA VAL A 124 7.30 -8.60 0.08
C VAL A 124 8.59 -9.26 0.59
N PHE A 125 9.61 -9.33 -0.27
CA PHE A 125 10.92 -9.88 0.11
C PHE A 125 11.60 -8.99 1.15
N VAL A 126 11.64 -7.68 0.91
CA VAL A 126 12.27 -6.71 1.83
C VAL A 126 11.59 -6.77 3.19
N ALA A 127 10.25 -6.82 3.25
CA ALA A 127 9.53 -6.90 4.51
C ALA A 127 9.85 -8.18 5.29
N ILE A 128 9.95 -9.33 4.61
CA ILE A 128 10.30 -10.62 5.25
C ILE A 128 11.77 -10.61 5.73
N ILE A 129 12.70 -10.11 4.91
CA ILE A 129 14.11 -10.02 5.27
C ILE A 129 14.30 -9.06 6.46
N VAL A 130 13.71 -7.88 6.41
CA VAL A 130 13.79 -6.88 7.47
C VAL A 130 13.18 -7.42 8.76
N SER A 131 11.99 -8.04 8.69
CA SER A 131 11.33 -8.59 9.88
C SER A 131 12.07 -9.77 10.50
N GLY A 132 12.64 -10.62 9.66
CA GLY A 132 13.30 -11.84 10.13
C GLY A 132 14.77 -11.63 10.56
N PHE A 133 15.58 -10.97 9.73
CA PHE A 133 17.02 -10.86 9.97
C PHE A 133 17.42 -9.59 10.72
N ILE A 134 16.70 -8.47 10.54
CA ILE A 134 17.04 -7.21 11.23
C ILE A 134 16.30 -7.11 12.56
N PHE A 135 15.01 -7.38 12.59
CA PHE A 135 14.19 -7.19 13.79
C PHE A 135 13.87 -8.49 14.55
N HIS A 136 14.21 -9.65 14.00
CA HIS A 136 13.98 -10.97 14.60
C HIS A 136 12.53 -11.19 15.07
N GLN A 137 11.55 -10.67 14.30
CA GLN A 137 10.13 -10.77 14.61
C GLN A 137 9.49 -12.08 14.12
N GLU A 138 10.15 -12.77 13.20
CA GLU A 138 9.72 -14.06 12.66
C GLU A 138 10.89 -14.87 12.09
N ASN A 139 10.68 -16.20 12.01
CA ASN A 139 11.65 -17.09 11.36
C ASN A 139 11.47 -17.06 9.83
N VAL A 140 12.54 -16.76 9.11
CA VAL A 140 12.60 -16.84 7.64
C VAL A 140 12.99 -18.28 7.27
N THR A 141 12.06 -19.00 6.64
CA THR A 141 12.30 -20.38 6.19
C THR A 141 12.49 -20.43 4.68
N ALA A 142 13.20 -21.46 4.19
CA ALA A 142 13.35 -21.69 2.76
C ALA A 142 11.99 -21.80 2.03
N LYS A 143 10.99 -22.38 2.72
CA LYS A 143 9.63 -22.48 2.21
C LYS A 143 8.96 -21.11 1.99
N LYS A 144 9.11 -20.18 2.93
CA LYS A 144 8.61 -18.80 2.77
C LYS A 144 9.27 -18.12 1.58
N MET A 145 10.59 -18.25 1.44
CA MET A 145 11.34 -17.68 0.33
C MET A 145 10.91 -18.28 -1.01
N LEU A 146 10.73 -19.60 -1.08
CA LEU A 146 10.23 -20.28 -2.28
C LEU A 146 8.83 -19.77 -2.67
N GLY A 147 7.91 -19.66 -1.72
CA GLY A 147 6.58 -19.13 -1.98
C GLY A 147 6.61 -17.66 -2.47
N CYS A 148 7.50 -16.85 -1.91
CA CYS A 148 7.71 -15.48 -2.42
C CYS A 148 8.26 -15.47 -3.85
N LEU A 149 9.22 -16.33 -4.18
CA LEU A 149 9.76 -16.43 -5.54
C LEU A 149 8.68 -16.85 -6.54
N VAL A 150 7.84 -17.82 -6.18
CA VAL A 150 6.72 -18.27 -7.05
C VAL A 150 5.71 -17.14 -7.26
N GLY A 151 5.32 -16.44 -6.18
CA GLY A 151 4.39 -15.29 -6.28
C GLY A 151 4.98 -14.14 -7.09
N PHE A 152 6.25 -13.84 -6.89
CA PHE A 152 6.95 -12.80 -7.65
C PHE A 152 7.07 -13.14 -9.14
N ALA A 153 7.32 -14.41 -9.48
CA ALA A 153 7.32 -14.86 -10.88
C ALA A 153 5.97 -14.60 -11.57
N GLY A 154 4.86 -14.74 -10.85
CA GLY A 154 3.53 -14.36 -11.33
C GLY A 154 3.43 -12.84 -11.61
N VAL A 155 3.96 -12.00 -10.73
CA VAL A 155 3.98 -10.53 -10.93
C VAL A 155 4.84 -10.16 -12.15
N VAL A 156 5.99 -10.77 -12.30
CA VAL A 156 6.85 -10.55 -13.48
C VAL A 156 6.11 -10.96 -14.74
N LEU A 157 5.49 -12.13 -14.76
CA LEU A 157 4.78 -12.67 -15.92
C LEU A 157 3.63 -11.75 -16.38
N ILE A 158 2.80 -11.23 -15.48
CA ILE A 158 1.68 -10.35 -15.86
C ILE A 158 2.15 -9.02 -16.44
N ASN A 159 3.38 -8.62 -16.13
CA ASN A 159 3.97 -7.36 -16.57
C ASN A 159 5.00 -7.53 -17.73
N MET A 160 5.19 -8.74 -18.25
CA MET A 160 6.25 -9.02 -19.24
C MET A 160 6.16 -8.19 -20.54
N ASN A 161 4.95 -7.91 -21.01
CA ASN A 161 4.74 -7.21 -22.29
C ASN A 161 5.18 -5.73 -22.30
N GLY A 162 5.51 -5.15 -21.13
CA GLY A 162 5.96 -3.76 -21.01
C GLY A 162 7.38 -3.63 -20.46
N MET A 163 8.13 -4.74 -20.35
CA MET A 163 9.48 -4.72 -19.79
C MET A 163 10.52 -4.21 -20.79
N ASN A 164 11.32 -3.28 -20.33
CA ASN A 164 12.61 -2.98 -20.92
C ASN A 164 13.66 -2.99 -19.80
N PHE A 165 14.93 -3.31 -20.10
CA PHE A 165 15.98 -3.51 -19.10
C PHE A 165 16.84 -2.28 -18.82
N GLN A 166 16.52 -1.11 -19.41
CA GLN A 166 17.19 0.13 -19.06
C GLN A 166 16.72 0.60 -17.69
N MET A 167 17.63 0.87 -16.79
CA MET A 167 17.36 1.31 -15.43
C MET A 167 18.00 2.68 -15.17
N SER A 168 17.29 3.54 -14.42
CA SER A 168 17.77 4.82 -13.98
C SER A 168 17.65 4.98 -12.45
N LEU A 169 18.52 5.76 -11.84
CA LEU A 169 18.42 6.02 -10.40
C LEU A 169 17.18 6.85 -10.06
N SER A 170 16.82 7.81 -10.92
CA SER A 170 15.63 8.66 -10.72
C SER A 170 14.33 7.95 -10.99
N GLY A 171 14.30 6.89 -11.79
CA GLY A 171 13.14 6.05 -12.05
C GLY A 171 13.09 4.84 -11.10
N GLU A 172 13.71 3.75 -11.54
CA GLU A 172 13.65 2.46 -10.84
C GLU A 172 14.30 2.51 -9.46
N GLY A 173 15.39 3.27 -9.29
CA GLY A 173 16.03 3.47 -7.99
C GLY A 173 15.13 4.18 -6.99
N ALA A 174 14.39 5.19 -7.42
CA ALA A 174 13.42 5.89 -6.59
C ALA A 174 12.25 4.97 -6.18
N ILE A 175 11.68 4.19 -7.12
CA ILE A 175 10.64 3.18 -6.80
C ILE A 175 11.17 2.16 -5.80
N PHE A 176 12.41 1.69 -5.97
CA PHE A 176 13.01 0.75 -5.02
C PHE A 176 13.15 1.35 -3.61
N LEU A 177 13.57 2.60 -3.50
CA LEU A 177 13.66 3.31 -2.21
C LEU A 177 12.27 3.48 -1.56
N SER A 178 11.24 3.81 -2.35
CA SER A 178 9.85 3.82 -1.91
C SER A 178 9.43 2.46 -1.33
N THR A 179 9.74 1.39 -2.07
CA THR A 179 9.46 0.00 -1.68
C THR A 179 10.13 -0.39 -0.37
N VAL A 180 11.40 -0.02 -0.19
CA VAL A 180 12.15 -0.25 1.05
C VAL A 180 11.52 0.53 2.21
N ALA A 181 11.18 1.79 2.01
CA ALA A 181 10.53 2.62 3.04
C ALA A 181 9.20 2.00 3.49
N TYR A 182 8.38 1.52 2.56
CA TYR A 182 7.14 0.82 2.88
C TYR A 182 7.36 -0.48 3.66
N ALA A 183 8.35 -1.29 3.27
CA ALA A 183 8.68 -2.52 3.97
C ALA A 183 9.09 -2.25 5.43
N PHE A 184 9.99 -1.28 5.66
CA PHE A 184 10.36 -0.86 7.02
C PHE A 184 9.15 -0.33 7.79
N SER A 185 8.29 0.48 7.18
CA SER A 185 7.09 1.00 7.82
C SER A 185 6.17 -0.11 8.31
N SER A 186 6.00 -1.18 7.53
CA SER A 186 5.20 -2.36 7.89
C SER A 186 5.74 -3.07 9.12
N VAL A 187 7.08 -3.21 9.22
CA VAL A 187 7.75 -3.82 10.37
C VAL A 187 7.60 -2.95 11.63
N PHE A 188 7.78 -1.64 11.50
CA PHE A 188 7.58 -0.70 12.61
C PHE A 188 6.10 -0.63 13.02
N LEU A 189 5.17 -0.60 12.08
CA LEU A 189 3.74 -0.63 12.37
C LEU A 189 3.37 -1.87 13.18
N LYS A 190 3.84 -3.05 12.78
CA LYS A 190 3.67 -4.28 13.56
C LYS A 190 4.23 -4.15 14.97
N ARG A 191 5.48 -3.67 15.10
CA ARG A 191 6.15 -3.50 16.40
C ARG A 191 5.41 -2.54 17.33
N TYR A 192 4.95 -1.41 16.79
CA TYR A 192 4.23 -0.41 17.58
C TYR A 192 2.80 -0.85 17.90
N SER A 193 2.16 -1.59 17.01
CA SER A 193 0.81 -2.14 17.20
C SER A 193 0.73 -3.19 18.31
N ALA A 194 1.86 -3.74 18.76
CA ALA A 194 1.88 -4.61 19.94
C ALA A 194 1.38 -3.89 21.20
N LYS A 195 1.63 -2.60 21.33
CA LYS A 195 1.27 -1.78 22.50
C LYS A 195 0.22 -0.71 22.20
N HIS A 196 0.00 -0.36 20.94
CA HIS A 196 -0.85 0.75 20.51
C HIS A 196 -1.90 0.28 19.52
N ASN A 197 -2.97 1.04 19.35
CA ASN A 197 -4.00 0.77 18.37
C ASN A 197 -3.46 1.01 16.94
N PRO A 198 -3.45 0.00 16.04
CA PRO A 198 -2.95 0.17 14.67
C PRO A 198 -3.77 1.15 13.82
N VAL A 199 -5.08 1.27 14.06
CA VAL A 199 -5.95 2.22 13.35
C VAL A 199 -5.59 3.65 13.75
N MET A 200 -5.37 3.89 15.04
CA MET A 200 -4.87 5.18 15.55
C MET A 200 -3.51 5.52 14.92
N LEU A 201 -2.57 4.59 14.94
CA LEU A 201 -1.25 4.81 14.34
C LEU A 201 -1.36 5.16 12.85
N SER A 202 -2.15 4.39 12.08
CA SER A 202 -2.36 4.63 10.64
C SER A 202 -3.07 5.96 10.38
N GLY A 203 -4.09 6.29 11.16
CA GLY A 203 -4.84 7.54 10.99
C GLY A 203 -3.97 8.78 11.22
N TYR A 204 -3.28 8.84 12.35
CA TYR A 204 -2.47 10.01 12.68
C TYR A 204 -1.20 10.14 11.83
N GLN A 205 -0.56 9.03 11.45
CA GLN A 205 0.57 9.11 10.54
C GLN A 205 0.16 9.59 9.14
N PHE A 206 -1.05 9.26 8.66
CA PHE A 206 -1.57 9.80 7.41
C PHE A 206 -1.88 11.30 7.50
N ILE A 207 -2.44 11.78 8.60
CA ILE A 207 -2.65 13.21 8.80
C ILE A 207 -1.30 13.95 8.75
N VAL A 208 -0.33 13.53 9.56
CA VAL A 208 0.99 14.17 9.62
C VAL A 208 1.73 14.06 8.27
N GLY A 209 1.82 12.86 7.71
CA GLY A 209 2.51 12.62 6.45
C GLY A 209 1.82 13.30 5.26
N GLY A 210 0.47 13.34 5.26
CA GLY A 210 -0.31 14.02 4.25
C GLY A 210 -0.13 15.54 4.29
N ILE A 211 -0.05 16.13 5.47
CA ILE A 211 0.27 17.57 5.63
C ILE A 211 1.66 17.87 5.06
N ILE A 212 2.67 17.05 5.40
CA ILE A 212 4.04 17.22 4.90
C ILE A 212 4.08 17.08 3.38
N LEU A 213 3.42 16.06 2.80
CA LEU A 213 3.35 15.88 1.34
C LEU A 213 2.62 17.04 0.66
N SER A 214 1.50 17.51 1.24
CA SER A 214 0.78 18.66 0.69
C SER A 214 1.65 19.91 0.68
N ALA A 215 2.38 20.17 1.77
CA ALA A 215 3.32 21.28 1.85
C ALA A 215 4.46 21.14 0.85
N ALA A 216 5.02 19.93 0.69
CA ALA A 216 6.09 19.65 -0.28
C ALA A 216 5.59 19.87 -1.73
N GLY A 217 4.45 19.29 -2.11
CA GLY A 217 3.86 19.48 -3.44
C GLY A 217 3.56 20.93 -3.75
N PHE A 218 3.02 21.67 -2.77
CA PHE A 218 2.78 23.11 -2.91
C PHE A 218 4.09 23.91 -3.07
N ALA A 219 5.11 23.62 -2.27
CA ALA A 219 6.42 24.28 -2.34
C ALA A 219 7.16 23.97 -3.65
N MET A 220 6.94 22.81 -4.25
CA MET A 220 7.46 22.43 -5.56
C MET A 220 6.72 23.11 -6.74
N GLY A 221 5.71 23.93 -6.46
CA GLY A 221 4.94 24.66 -7.46
C GLY A 221 3.62 23.98 -7.87
N GLY A 222 3.28 22.84 -7.30
CA GLY A 222 2.03 22.14 -7.59
C GLY A 222 0.80 23.00 -7.31
N ARG A 223 -0.15 22.96 -8.24
CA ARG A 223 -1.44 23.67 -8.15
C ARG A 223 -2.55 22.73 -8.60
N LEU A 224 -3.71 22.87 -7.98
CA LEU A 224 -4.93 22.18 -8.38
C LEU A 224 -5.88 23.24 -8.94
N SER A 225 -6.08 23.22 -10.25
CA SER A 225 -6.72 24.33 -10.97
C SER A 225 -8.24 24.21 -11.04
N THR A 226 -8.79 23.00 -10.92
CA THR A 226 -10.22 22.74 -11.10
C THR A 226 -10.74 21.88 -9.95
N VAL A 227 -11.88 22.27 -9.40
CA VAL A 227 -12.60 21.48 -8.38
C VAL A 227 -13.96 21.13 -8.97
N SER A 228 -14.13 19.87 -9.40
CA SER A 228 -15.42 19.33 -9.81
C SER A 228 -16.01 18.44 -8.72
N ALA A 229 -17.32 18.26 -8.71
CA ALA A 229 -17.99 17.38 -7.75
C ALA A 229 -17.50 15.93 -7.91
N GLU A 230 -17.31 15.48 -9.14
CA GLU A 230 -16.79 14.15 -9.48
C GLU A 230 -15.34 13.99 -8.99
N GLY A 231 -14.53 15.04 -9.13
CA GLY A 231 -13.14 15.06 -8.64
C GLY A 231 -13.07 14.94 -7.11
N VAL A 232 -13.95 15.65 -6.40
CA VAL A 232 -14.05 15.55 -4.93
C VAL A 232 -14.53 14.17 -4.51
N LEU A 233 -15.54 13.60 -5.17
CA LEU A 233 -16.00 12.23 -4.88
C LEU A 233 -14.90 11.19 -5.12
N MET A 234 -14.10 11.34 -6.19
CA MET A 234 -12.97 10.47 -6.47
C MET A 234 -11.88 10.60 -5.38
N LEU A 235 -11.60 11.81 -4.90
CA LEU A 235 -10.66 12.05 -3.81
C LEU A 235 -11.14 11.38 -2.51
N ILE A 236 -12.45 11.50 -2.19
CA ILE A 236 -13.06 10.84 -1.03
C ILE A 236 -12.95 9.32 -1.17
N TYR A 237 -13.27 8.77 -2.33
CA TYR A 237 -13.12 7.33 -2.60
C TYR A 237 -11.68 6.86 -2.36
N LEU A 238 -10.69 7.54 -2.93
CA LEU A 238 -9.27 7.21 -2.76
C LEU A 238 -8.81 7.35 -1.31
N ALA A 239 -9.35 8.31 -0.57
CA ALA A 239 -9.11 8.45 0.86
C ALA A 239 -9.73 7.29 1.66
N LEU A 240 -10.96 6.86 1.33
CA LEU A 240 -11.60 5.68 1.92
C LEU A 240 -10.81 4.41 1.65
N VAL A 241 -10.35 4.21 0.42
CA VAL A 241 -9.45 3.10 0.06
C VAL A 241 -8.24 3.06 0.99
N SER A 242 -7.58 4.20 1.17
CA SER A 242 -6.40 4.28 2.05
C SER A 242 -6.78 4.05 3.53
N ALA A 243 -7.83 4.70 4.03
CA ALA A 243 -8.26 4.58 5.42
C ALA A 243 -8.62 3.13 5.79
N VAL A 244 -9.41 2.47 4.94
CA VAL A 244 -9.87 1.10 5.20
C VAL A 244 -8.74 0.09 5.03
N ALA A 245 -8.02 0.14 3.89
CA ALA A 245 -7.00 -0.86 3.59
C ALA A 245 -5.84 -0.81 4.60
N TYR A 246 -5.29 0.36 4.90
CA TYR A 246 -4.17 0.45 5.86
C TYR A 246 -4.60 0.17 7.31
N SER A 247 -5.82 0.53 7.70
CA SER A 247 -6.35 0.17 9.03
C SER A 247 -6.50 -1.34 9.18
N LEU A 248 -7.10 -2.00 8.19
CA LEU A 248 -7.27 -3.45 8.19
C LEU A 248 -5.92 -4.17 8.09
N TRP A 249 -5.03 -3.71 7.22
CA TRP A 249 -3.68 -4.26 7.08
C TRP A 249 -2.88 -4.15 8.38
N GLY A 250 -2.94 -3.00 9.04
CA GLY A 250 -2.32 -2.79 10.35
C GLY A 250 -2.87 -3.74 11.43
N MET A 251 -4.19 -4.00 11.42
CA MET A 251 -4.80 -4.98 12.32
C MET A 251 -4.33 -6.41 12.00
N LEU A 252 -4.23 -6.78 10.73
CA LEU A 252 -3.72 -8.09 10.33
C LEU A 252 -2.25 -8.27 10.74
N LEU A 253 -1.40 -7.27 10.52
CA LEU A 253 0.00 -7.28 10.92
C LEU A 253 0.18 -7.36 12.43
N LYS A 254 -0.70 -6.75 13.22
CA LYS A 254 -0.65 -6.81 14.69
C LYS A 254 -0.73 -8.25 15.19
N TYR A 255 -1.57 -9.09 14.59
CA TYR A 255 -1.89 -10.41 15.09
C TYR A 255 -1.25 -11.56 14.31
N ASN A 256 -0.56 -11.27 13.18
CA ASN A 256 0.01 -12.30 12.32
C ASN A 256 1.50 -12.01 12.02
N PRO A 257 2.29 -13.03 11.64
CA PRO A 257 3.62 -12.83 11.06
C PRO A 257 3.57 -11.93 9.83
N ILE A 258 4.61 -11.12 9.61
CA ILE A 258 4.66 -10.21 8.45
C ILE A 258 4.62 -11.01 7.14
N SER A 259 5.38 -12.10 7.05
CA SER A 259 5.39 -12.97 5.86
C SER A 259 3.99 -13.47 5.49
N ARG A 260 3.18 -13.82 6.50
CA ARG A 260 1.82 -14.34 6.29
C ARG A 260 0.87 -13.33 5.66
N VAL A 261 1.05 -12.04 5.96
CA VAL A 261 0.22 -10.95 5.45
C VAL A 261 0.84 -10.32 4.20
N ALA A 262 2.14 -9.99 4.25
CA ALA A 262 2.81 -9.27 3.19
C ALA A 262 2.80 -10.01 1.84
N VAL A 263 2.83 -11.34 1.82
CA VAL A 263 2.80 -12.14 0.58
C VAL A 263 1.54 -11.86 -0.26
N PHE A 264 0.44 -11.45 0.34
CA PHE A 264 -0.75 -11.02 -0.39
C PHE A 264 -0.50 -9.76 -1.24
N GLY A 265 0.53 -8.96 -0.91
CA GLY A 265 0.92 -7.80 -1.69
C GLY A 265 1.19 -8.10 -3.18
N PHE A 266 1.53 -9.34 -3.51
CA PHE A 266 1.62 -9.78 -4.91
C PHE A 266 0.29 -9.73 -5.68
N MET A 267 -0.85 -9.63 -4.98
CA MET A 267 -2.16 -9.44 -5.62
C MET A 267 -2.41 -8.00 -6.05
N ASN A 268 -1.68 -7.01 -5.52
CA ASN A 268 -1.88 -5.60 -5.89
C ASN A 268 -1.72 -5.36 -7.39
N PRO A 269 -0.59 -5.74 -8.03
CA PRO A 269 -0.44 -5.57 -9.48
C PRO A 269 -1.46 -6.41 -10.28
N VAL A 270 -1.85 -7.58 -9.79
CA VAL A 270 -2.86 -8.42 -10.46
C VAL A 270 -4.21 -7.71 -10.49
N PHE A 271 -4.70 -7.24 -9.34
CA PHE A 271 -5.94 -6.46 -9.28
C PHE A 271 -5.80 -5.13 -10.03
N GLY A 272 -4.64 -4.48 -9.95
CA GLY A 272 -4.36 -3.23 -10.66
C GLY A 272 -4.53 -3.40 -12.17
N VAL A 273 -3.95 -4.44 -12.76
CA VAL A 273 -4.07 -4.75 -14.19
C VAL A 273 -5.52 -5.05 -14.57
N ILE A 274 -6.20 -5.94 -13.84
CA ILE A 274 -7.57 -6.33 -14.13
C ILE A 274 -8.53 -5.12 -14.05
N LEU A 275 -8.43 -4.33 -12.98
CA LEU A 275 -9.30 -3.18 -12.77
C LEU A 275 -8.99 -2.02 -13.72
N SER A 276 -7.71 -1.81 -14.08
CA SER A 276 -7.34 -0.82 -15.11
C SER A 276 -7.90 -1.19 -16.46
N ALA A 277 -7.82 -2.46 -16.85
CA ALA A 277 -8.39 -2.94 -18.10
C ALA A 277 -9.91 -2.69 -18.17
N TRP A 278 -10.60 -2.95 -17.07
CA TRP A 278 -12.06 -2.78 -17.01
C TRP A 278 -12.49 -1.32 -16.93
N LEU A 279 -11.88 -0.51 -16.06
CA LEU A 279 -12.30 0.86 -15.80
C LEU A 279 -11.77 1.86 -16.83
N LEU A 280 -10.55 1.65 -17.34
CA LEU A 280 -9.92 2.55 -18.33
C LEU A 280 -10.10 2.05 -19.76
N ARG A 281 -10.72 0.87 -19.95
CA ARG A 281 -10.84 0.19 -21.25
C ARG A 281 -9.47 -0.03 -21.93
N GLU A 282 -8.42 -0.13 -21.15
CA GLU A 282 -7.04 -0.38 -21.61
C GLU A 282 -6.87 -1.89 -21.88
N GLY A 283 -7.40 -2.35 -23.02
CA GLY A 283 -6.99 -3.57 -23.69
C GLY A 283 -7.54 -4.91 -23.20
N ALA A 284 -7.98 -5.71 -24.17
CA ALA A 284 -8.32 -7.14 -24.01
C ALA A 284 -7.14 -8.02 -23.54
N GLN A 285 -5.90 -7.50 -23.55
CA GLN A 285 -4.70 -8.21 -23.13
C GLN A 285 -4.65 -8.53 -21.63
N ALA A 286 -5.34 -7.73 -20.79
CA ALA A 286 -5.36 -7.93 -19.35
C ALA A 286 -6.15 -9.18 -18.91
N LEU A 287 -7.00 -9.73 -19.74
CA LEU A 287 -7.81 -10.94 -19.47
C LEU A 287 -7.34 -12.17 -20.26
N GLY A 288 -6.14 -12.13 -20.82
CA GLY A 288 -5.57 -13.22 -21.62
C GLY A 288 -5.04 -14.40 -20.77
N PRO A 289 -4.59 -15.48 -21.43
CA PRO A 289 -4.04 -16.67 -20.76
C PRO A 289 -2.88 -16.34 -19.81
N VAL A 290 -2.06 -15.34 -20.15
CA VAL A 290 -0.92 -14.88 -19.34
C VAL A 290 -1.40 -14.37 -17.98
N SER A 291 -2.49 -13.59 -17.93
CA SER A 291 -3.05 -13.08 -16.69
C SER A 291 -3.60 -14.20 -15.80
N LEU A 292 -4.19 -15.24 -16.41
CA LEU A 292 -4.68 -16.40 -15.67
C LEU A 292 -3.51 -17.19 -15.06
N VAL A 293 -2.47 -17.46 -15.82
CA VAL A 293 -1.26 -18.15 -15.32
C VAL A 293 -0.59 -17.33 -14.21
N SER A 294 -0.48 -16.02 -14.38
CA SER A 294 0.06 -15.11 -13.35
C SER A 294 -0.74 -15.17 -12.04
N LEU A 295 -2.06 -15.16 -12.14
CA LEU A 295 -2.95 -15.28 -10.99
C LEU A 295 -2.74 -16.62 -10.26
N VAL A 296 -2.61 -17.71 -11.00
CA VAL A 296 -2.34 -19.04 -10.42
C VAL A 296 -1.00 -19.06 -9.71
N LEU A 297 0.06 -18.51 -10.30
CA LEU A 297 1.39 -18.42 -9.68
C LEU A 297 1.35 -17.57 -8.40
N VAL A 298 0.69 -16.40 -8.41
CA VAL A 298 0.55 -15.56 -7.22
C VAL A 298 -0.22 -16.30 -6.12
N CYS A 299 -1.34 -16.94 -6.45
CA CYS A 299 -2.12 -17.72 -5.48
C CYS A 299 -1.32 -18.89 -4.91
N ALA A 300 -0.55 -19.60 -5.74
CA ALA A 300 0.35 -20.68 -5.32
C ALA A 300 1.43 -20.15 -4.35
N GLY A 301 2.06 -19.02 -4.67
CA GLY A 301 3.03 -18.37 -3.79
C GLY A 301 2.45 -18.00 -2.43
N ILE A 302 1.27 -17.38 -2.42
CA ILE A 302 0.54 -17.04 -1.19
C ILE A 302 0.24 -18.31 -0.37
N TYR A 303 -0.22 -19.37 -1.02
CA TYR A 303 -0.52 -20.64 -0.36
C TYR A 303 0.73 -21.27 0.27
N ILE A 304 1.85 -21.31 -0.47
CA ILE A 304 3.12 -21.88 0.02
C ILE A 304 3.62 -21.14 1.27
N VAL A 305 3.57 -19.80 1.28
CA VAL A 305 4.01 -19.00 2.43
C VAL A 305 3.11 -19.21 3.65
N ASN A 306 1.82 -19.44 3.44
CA ASN A 306 0.83 -19.52 4.51
C ASN A 306 0.60 -20.95 5.06
N LYS A 307 1.13 -21.97 4.40
CA LYS A 307 1.07 -23.38 4.85
C LYS A 307 2.28 -23.73 5.74
#